data_2c428217d6af03b677e8640d4a4b1671
#
_entry.id   2c428217d6af03b677e8640d4a4b1671
#
_cell.length_a   1.000
_cell.length_b   1.000
_cell.length_c   1.000
_cell.angle_alpha   90.00
_cell.angle_beta   90.00
_cell.angle_gamma   90.00
#
_symmetry.space_group_name_H-M   'P 1'
#
loop_
_entity.id
_entity.type
_entity.pdbx_description
1 polymer ?
#
loop_
_entity_poly.entity_id
_entity_poly.type
_entity_poly.pdbx_seq_one_letter_code
_entity_poly.pdbx_strand_id
1 'polypeptide(L)'
;GMKVFPNNNTTWHFDDKVGETYLLQAIDASLVPSYIFYSKSKALEWAKNTNFPKVFKLRGGSGSGNVRLVKSYSQAKKLINRAFGRGFSQFDGWQKLTLRFKEFLNGKESLFGVCKGIVRLFIGDEYSRLQHREKGYVYFQDFIPNNTFDIRICVVDDKAFALKRMCRVNDFRASGG
;
A
#
# COMPACT_ATOMS: atom_id res chain seq x y z
N GLY A 1 -33.89 12.61 -0.36
CA GLY A 1 -32.83 12.23 -1.28
C GLY A 1 -32.05 11.04 -0.76
N MET A 2 -31.47 10.22 -1.66
CA MET A 2 -30.66 9.05 -1.31
C MET A 2 -29.34 9.50 -0.66
N LYS A 3 -29.00 8.93 0.49
CA LYS A 3 -27.69 9.13 1.14
C LYS A 3 -26.67 8.20 0.47
N VAL A 4 -25.58 8.74 -0.05
CA VAL A 4 -24.50 7.99 -0.70
C VAL A 4 -23.22 8.13 0.10
N PHE A 5 -22.48 7.03 0.28
CA PHE A 5 -21.18 7.01 0.93
C PHE A 5 -20.16 6.28 0.02
N PRO A 6 -18.99 6.87 -0.22
CA PRO A 6 -18.61 8.23 0.12
C PRO A 6 -19.42 9.28 -0.65
N ASN A 7 -19.64 10.44 -0.05
CA ASN A 7 -20.30 11.56 -0.73
C ASN A 7 -19.33 12.29 -1.69
N ASN A 8 -19.81 13.25 -2.46
CA ASN A 8 -18.99 13.98 -3.43
C ASN A 8 -17.78 14.69 -2.81
N ASN A 9 -17.90 15.14 -1.56
CA ASN A 9 -16.82 15.86 -0.87
C ASN A 9 -15.69 14.91 -0.40
N THR A 10 -15.99 13.64 -0.21
CA THR A 10 -15.04 12.64 0.31
C THR A 10 -14.57 11.64 -0.76
N THR A 11 -15.28 11.50 -1.87
CA THR A 11 -14.98 10.52 -2.93
C THR A 11 -13.57 10.66 -3.50
N TRP A 12 -13.07 11.89 -3.67
CA TRP A 12 -11.79 12.15 -4.33
C TRP A 12 -10.57 11.69 -3.54
N HIS A 13 -10.67 11.57 -2.22
CA HIS A 13 -9.59 11.08 -1.34
C HIS A 13 -9.91 9.72 -0.69
N PHE A 14 -11.13 9.20 -0.87
CA PHE A 14 -11.53 7.92 -0.30
C PHE A 14 -10.70 6.77 -0.89
N ASP A 15 -10.02 6.02 -0.04
CA ASP A 15 -9.05 4.95 -0.40
C ASP A 15 -7.94 5.39 -1.39
N ASP A 16 -7.65 6.70 -1.44
CA ASP A 16 -6.56 7.30 -2.22
C ASP A 16 -5.49 7.90 -1.31
N LYS A 17 -4.40 7.16 -1.08
CA LYS A 17 -3.29 7.59 -0.20
C LYS A 17 -2.61 8.87 -0.66
N VAL A 18 -2.62 9.15 -1.96
CA VAL A 18 -2.06 10.39 -2.52
C VAL A 18 -3.01 11.56 -2.24
N GLY A 19 -4.31 11.36 -2.49
CA GLY A 19 -5.35 12.35 -2.17
C GLY A 19 -5.40 12.64 -0.68
N GLU A 20 -5.39 11.60 0.17
CA GLU A 20 -5.31 11.75 1.62
C GLU A 20 -4.06 12.54 2.07
N THR A 21 -2.90 12.26 1.47
CA THR A 21 -1.66 12.99 1.79
C THR A 21 -1.81 14.49 1.48
N TYR A 22 -2.34 14.84 0.31
CA TYR A 22 -2.54 16.26 -0.04
C TYR A 22 -3.58 16.93 0.84
N LEU A 23 -4.68 16.24 1.16
CA LEU A 23 -5.69 16.77 2.08
C LEU A 23 -5.09 17.07 3.46
N LEU A 24 -4.36 16.10 4.02
CA LEU A 24 -3.79 16.24 5.35
C LEU A 24 -2.66 17.30 5.39
N GLN A 25 -1.88 17.44 4.32
CA GLN A 25 -0.90 18.52 4.18
C GLN A 25 -1.58 19.90 4.10
N ALA A 26 -2.71 19.99 3.39
CA ALA A 26 -3.43 21.27 3.24
C ALA A 26 -4.04 21.78 4.55
N ILE A 27 -4.26 20.91 5.54
CA ILE A 27 -4.78 21.28 6.87
C ILE A 27 -3.71 21.21 7.97
N ASP A 28 -2.42 21.19 7.57
CA ASP A 28 -1.26 21.10 8.49
C ASP A 28 -1.35 19.92 9.50
N ALA A 29 -1.98 18.82 9.11
CA ALA A 29 -2.03 17.64 9.95
C ALA A 29 -0.64 17.00 10.09
N SER A 30 -0.35 16.49 11.29
CA SER A 30 0.91 15.77 11.55
C SER A 30 1.00 14.50 10.72
N LEU A 31 1.88 14.51 9.70
CA LEU A 31 2.11 13.39 8.80
C LEU A 31 3.55 12.91 8.87
N VAL A 32 3.73 11.61 8.69
CA VAL A 32 5.04 11.07 8.35
C VAL A 32 5.48 11.68 7.00
N PRO A 33 6.72 12.23 6.89
CA PRO A 33 7.19 12.83 5.66
C PRO A 33 6.95 11.94 4.46
N SER A 34 6.25 12.49 3.46
CA SER A 34 5.77 11.78 2.28
C SER A 34 6.21 12.50 1.01
N TYR A 35 6.64 11.74 0.02
CA TYR A 35 7.29 12.23 -1.20
C TYR A 35 6.57 11.65 -2.41
N ILE A 36 5.91 12.50 -3.17
CA ILE A 36 5.12 12.13 -4.35
C ILE A 36 5.73 12.77 -5.58
N PHE A 37 6.01 11.98 -6.60
CA PHE A 37 6.60 12.47 -7.86
C PHE A 37 5.78 11.99 -9.05
N TYR A 38 5.43 12.92 -9.92
CA TYR A 38 4.83 12.66 -11.24
C TYR A 38 5.86 12.79 -12.38
N SER A 39 7.13 13.06 -12.04
CA SER A 39 8.25 13.10 -12.98
C SER A 39 9.27 12.04 -12.62
N LYS A 40 9.61 11.19 -13.59
CA LYS A 40 10.61 10.12 -13.43
C LYS A 40 11.98 10.68 -13.09
N SER A 41 12.41 11.78 -13.76
CA SER A 41 13.72 12.40 -13.53
C SER A 41 13.84 12.95 -12.12
N LYS A 42 12.83 13.71 -11.66
CA LYS A 42 12.78 14.25 -10.29
C LYS A 42 12.76 13.14 -9.24
N ALA A 43 12.02 12.05 -9.48
CA ALA A 43 11.99 10.90 -8.57
C ALA A 43 13.36 10.21 -8.46
N LEU A 44 14.07 10.06 -9.58
CA LEU A 44 15.41 9.45 -9.60
C LEU A 44 16.47 10.35 -8.94
N GLU A 45 16.37 11.65 -9.15
CA GLU A 45 17.24 12.65 -8.51
C GLU A 45 17.04 12.64 -6.99
N TRP A 46 15.80 12.72 -6.53
CA TRP A 46 15.47 12.62 -5.10
C TRP A 46 15.99 11.29 -4.50
N ALA A 47 15.79 10.17 -5.20
CA ALA A 47 16.20 8.87 -4.71
C ALA A 47 17.72 8.72 -4.58
N LYS A 48 18.53 9.47 -5.34
CA LYS A 48 20.00 9.52 -5.18
C LYS A 48 20.43 10.25 -3.92
N ASN A 49 19.66 11.25 -3.50
CA ASN A 49 20.03 12.19 -2.43
C ASN A 49 19.31 11.92 -1.10
N THR A 50 18.34 10.99 -1.08
CA THR A 50 17.59 10.66 0.12
C THR A 50 18.24 9.56 0.95
N ASN A 51 17.98 9.57 2.27
CA ASN A 51 18.39 8.49 3.15
C ASN A 51 17.39 7.34 3.11
N PHE A 52 17.86 6.11 3.17
CA PHE A 52 17.06 4.89 3.29
C PHE A 52 17.11 4.32 4.70
N PRO A 53 16.13 3.51 5.13
CA PRO A 53 15.02 2.97 4.36
C PRO A 53 13.85 3.94 4.15
N LYS A 54 13.07 3.71 3.08
CA LYS A 54 11.79 4.37 2.79
C LYS A 54 10.71 3.32 2.56
N VAL A 55 9.46 3.72 2.69
CA VAL A 55 8.30 2.88 2.39
C VAL A 55 7.70 3.33 1.06
N PHE A 56 7.69 2.45 0.07
CA PHE A 56 6.97 2.66 -1.19
C PHE A 56 5.54 2.18 -1.06
N LYS A 57 4.58 2.98 -1.54
CA LYS A 57 3.14 2.66 -1.53
C LYS A 57 2.52 2.92 -2.90
N LEU A 58 1.46 2.21 -3.23
CA LEU A 58 0.56 2.57 -4.33
C LEU A 58 -0.59 3.43 -3.79
N ARG A 59 -1.23 4.19 -4.68
CA ARG A 59 -2.36 5.08 -4.40
C ARG A 59 -3.50 4.31 -3.74
N GLY A 60 -4.00 3.29 -4.41
CA GLY A 60 -5.08 2.44 -3.94
C GLY A 60 -4.59 1.17 -3.24
N GLY A 61 -5.55 0.41 -2.73
CA GLY A 61 -5.37 -0.90 -2.13
C GLY A 61 -5.31 -0.89 -0.62
N SER A 62 -6.20 -1.67 -0.02
CA SER A 62 -6.25 -1.96 1.41
C SER A 62 -5.37 -3.17 1.77
N GLY A 63 -5.18 -3.42 3.06
CA GLY A 63 -4.55 -4.66 3.55
C GLY A 63 -3.04 -4.78 3.33
N SER A 64 -2.31 -3.68 3.20
CA SER A 64 -0.84 -3.65 3.09
C SER A 64 -0.26 -4.36 1.84
N GLY A 65 -1.09 -4.78 0.90
CA GLY A 65 -0.68 -5.57 -0.28
C GLY A 65 0.32 -4.86 -1.19
N ASN A 66 0.24 -3.56 -1.28
CA ASN A 66 1.04 -2.74 -2.18
C ASN A 66 2.05 -1.85 -1.44
N VAL A 67 2.52 -2.29 -0.27
CA VAL A 67 3.49 -1.58 0.57
C VAL A 67 4.82 -2.33 0.55
N ARG A 68 5.93 -1.63 0.24
CA ARG A 68 7.27 -2.23 0.13
C ARG A 68 8.29 -1.41 0.90
N LEU A 69 9.10 -2.06 1.73
CA LEU A 69 10.27 -1.45 2.35
C LEU A 69 11.41 -1.37 1.33
N VAL A 70 11.90 -0.17 1.12
CA VAL A 70 12.97 0.15 0.15
C VAL A 70 14.21 0.53 0.93
N LYS A 71 15.26 -0.28 0.85
CA LYS A 71 16.46 -0.18 1.66
C LYS A 71 17.63 0.49 0.94
N SER A 72 17.50 0.77 -0.37
CA SER A 72 18.61 1.33 -1.16
C SER A 72 18.11 2.06 -2.42
N TYR A 73 18.97 2.93 -2.95
CA TYR A 73 18.76 3.57 -4.25
C TYR A 73 18.46 2.58 -5.38
N SER A 74 19.19 1.45 -5.42
CA SER A 74 18.96 0.44 -6.48
C SER A 74 17.54 -0.11 -6.46
N GLN A 75 16.99 -0.38 -5.27
CA GLN A 75 15.60 -0.82 -5.11
C GLN A 75 14.62 0.29 -5.50
N ALA A 76 14.86 1.54 -5.05
CA ALA A 76 14.05 2.70 -5.42
C ALA A 76 14.03 2.90 -6.95
N LYS A 77 15.20 2.87 -7.60
CA LYS A 77 15.33 3.01 -9.06
C LYS A 77 14.52 1.96 -9.82
N LYS A 78 14.53 0.69 -9.37
CA LYS A 78 13.72 -0.39 -9.99
C LYS A 78 12.23 -0.08 -9.89
N LEU A 79 11.75 0.39 -8.73
CA LEU A 79 10.34 0.74 -8.52
C LEU A 79 9.94 1.96 -9.35
N ILE A 80 10.77 3.01 -9.37
CA ILE A 80 10.56 4.21 -10.17
C ILE A 80 10.47 3.85 -11.66
N ASN A 81 11.44 3.08 -12.18
CA ASN A 81 11.41 2.65 -13.59
C ASN A 81 10.16 1.84 -13.92
N ARG A 82 9.71 0.97 -13.02
CA ARG A 82 8.46 0.22 -13.19
C ARG A 82 7.24 1.13 -13.17
N ALA A 83 7.16 2.09 -12.24
CA ALA A 83 6.05 3.02 -12.11
C ALA A 83 5.84 3.89 -13.35
N PHE A 84 6.94 4.37 -13.95
CA PHE A 84 6.90 5.18 -15.18
C PHE A 84 6.97 4.36 -16.47
N GLY A 85 7.02 3.03 -16.38
CA GLY A 85 6.94 2.10 -17.50
C GLY A 85 5.65 1.30 -17.49
N ARG A 86 5.78 -0.03 -17.26
CA ARG A 86 4.64 -0.97 -17.26
C ARG A 86 3.65 -0.78 -16.09
N GLY A 87 4.02 -0.02 -15.05
CA GLY A 87 3.19 0.22 -13.88
C GLY A 87 3.03 -1.01 -12.96
N PHE A 88 2.14 -0.86 -11.97
CA PHE A 88 1.81 -1.88 -10.99
C PHE A 88 0.36 -2.32 -11.16
N SER A 89 0.09 -3.61 -11.01
CA SER A 89 -1.26 -4.09 -10.80
C SER A 89 -1.63 -3.86 -9.32
N GLN A 90 -2.83 -3.40 -9.06
CA GLN A 90 -3.35 -3.32 -7.68
C GLN A 90 -3.52 -4.72 -7.07
N PHE A 91 -3.67 -5.72 -7.91
CA PHE A 91 -3.76 -7.11 -7.53
C PHE A 91 -2.41 -7.80 -7.65
N ASP A 92 -1.75 -8.04 -6.53
CA ASP A 92 -0.51 -8.84 -6.48
C ASP A 92 -0.86 -10.32 -6.20
N GLY A 93 -1.13 -11.06 -7.28
CA GLY A 93 -1.43 -12.49 -7.22
C GLY A 93 -0.29 -13.32 -6.60
N TRP A 94 0.97 -12.87 -6.81
CA TRP A 94 2.15 -13.52 -6.22
C TRP A 94 2.17 -13.37 -4.70
N GLN A 95 1.76 -12.22 -4.18
CA GLN A 95 1.69 -12.00 -2.74
C GLN A 95 0.62 -12.89 -2.09
N LYS A 96 -0.55 -13.02 -2.72
CA LYS A 96 -1.61 -13.93 -2.25
C LYS A 96 -1.13 -15.38 -2.28
N LEU A 97 -0.40 -15.79 -3.32
CA LEU A 97 0.16 -17.14 -3.39
C LEU A 97 1.19 -17.36 -2.28
N THR A 98 2.08 -16.40 -2.04
CA THR A 98 3.09 -16.49 -0.98
C THR A 98 2.45 -16.59 0.41
N LEU A 99 1.36 -15.83 0.65
CA LEU A 99 0.60 -15.94 1.90
C LEU A 99 -0.03 -17.33 2.06
N ARG A 100 -0.72 -17.84 1.02
CA ARG A 100 -1.29 -19.20 1.05
C ARG A 100 -0.25 -20.28 1.25
N PHE A 101 0.93 -20.13 0.63
CA PHE A 101 2.03 -21.07 0.82
C PHE A 101 2.55 -21.05 2.27
N LYS A 102 2.67 -19.86 2.88
CA LYS A 102 3.00 -19.75 4.31
C LYS A 102 1.93 -20.34 5.22
N GLU A 103 0.65 -20.14 4.90
CA GLU A 103 -0.46 -20.70 5.65
C GLU A 103 -0.50 -22.24 5.51
N PHE A 104 -0.17 -22.77 4.34
CA PHE A 104 0.01 -24.20 4.11
C PHE A 104 1.15 -24.77 4.97
N LEU A 105 2.33 -24.13 4.99
CA LEU A 105 3.45 -24.56 5.83
C LEU A 105 3.11 -24.50 7.33
N ASN A 106 2.19 -23.65 7.73
CA ASN A 106 1.69 -23.51 9.10
C ASN A 106 0.48 -24.43 9.39
N GLY A 107 0.10 -25.32 8.46
CA GLY A 107 -1.03 -26.23 8.62
C GLY A 107 -2.42 -25.59 8.59
N LYS A 108 -2.52 -24.30 8.18
CA LYS A 108 -3.76 -23.53 8.13
C LYS A 108 -4.45 -23.53 6.76
N GLU A 109 -3.78 -24.00 5.72
CA GLU A 109 -4.30 -24.06 4.35
C GLU A 109 -4.03 -25.46 3.76
N SER A 110 -4.86 -25.90 2.82
CA SER A 110 -4.70 -27.17 2.14
C SER A 110 -3.80 -27.06 0.89
N LEU A 111 -3.16 -28.17 0.48
CA LEU A 111 -2.40 -28.23 -0.77
C LEU A 111 -3.29 -27.85 -1.98
N PHE A 112 -4.56 -28.26 -1.97
CA PHE A 112 -5.54 -27.90 -2.99
C PHE A 112 -5.77 -26.37 -3.06
N GLY A 113 -5.80 -25.68 -1.92
CA GLY A 113 -5.91 -24.21 -1.85
C GLY A 113 -4.71 -23.51 -2.47
N VAL A 114 -3.49 -24.03 -2.29
CA VAL A 114 -2.27 -23.54 -2.93
C VAL A 114 -2.33 -23.75 -4.45
N CYS A 115 -2.68 -24.96 -4.91
CA CYS A 115 -2.84 -25.28 -6.34
C CYS A 115 -3.89 -24.36 -7.01
N LYS A 116 -5.04 -24.14 -6.36
CA LYS A 116 -6.07 -23.19 -6.82
C LYS A 116 -5.54 -21.77 -6.89
N GLY A 117 -4.64 -21.39 -5.98
CA GLY A 117 -3.94 -20.10 -6.00
C GLY A 117 -3.04 -19.94 -7.22
N ILE A 118 -2.31 -21.00 -7.60
CA ILE A 118 -1.46 -21.02 -8.80
C ILE A 118 -2.31 -20.89 -10.06
N VAL A 119 -3.38 -21.67 -10.19
CA VAL A 119 -4.30 -21.58 -11.35
C VAL A 119 -4.88 -20.15 -11.49
N ARG A 120 -5.27 -19.54 -10.38
CA ARG A 120 -5.77 -18.15 -10.38
C ARG A 120 -4.74 -17.10 -10.80
N LEU A 121 -3.45 -17.35 -10.62
CA LEU A 121 -2.39 -16.47 -11.14
C LEU A 121 -2.40 -16.42 -12.69
N PHE A 122 -2.68 -17.53 -13.33
CA PHE A 122 -2.68 -17.63 -14.79
C PHE A 122 -4.01 -17.20 -15.41
N ILE A 123 -5.13 -17.52 -14.78
CA ILE A 123 -6.46 -17.17 -15.31
C ILE A 123 -6.76 -15.67 -15.06
N GLY A 124 -6.15 -15.07 -14.01
CA GLY A 124 -6.46 -13.72 -13.57
C GLY A 124 -7.89 -13.63 -13.01
N ASP A 125 -8.10 -12.71 -12.10
CA ASP A 125 -9.44 -12.39 -11.61
C ASP A 125 -10.06 -11.37 -12.57
N GLU A 126 -11.30 -11.54 -12.99
CA GLU A 126 -12.01 -10.64 -13.92
C GLU A 126 -11.96 -9.19 -13.39
N TYR A 127 -12.09 -9.01 -12.09
CA TYR A 127 -11.92 -7.73 -11.41
C TYR A 127 -10.52 -7.13 -11.61
N SER A 128 -9.45 -7.95 -11.58
CA SER A 128 -8.08 -7.48 -11.79
C SER A 128 -7.77 -7.12 -13.25
N ARG A 129 -8.52 -7.66 -14.21
CA ARG A 129 -8.43 -7.30 -15.63
C ARG A 129 -9.09 -5.95 -15.93
N LEU A 130 -10.14 -5.62 -15.18
CA LEU A 130 -10.88 -4.35 -15.32
C LEU A 130 -10.16 -3.19 -14.62
N GLN A 131 -9.31 -3.47 -13.63
CA GLN A 131 -8.56 -2.43 -12.95
C GLN A 131 -7.35 -1.96 -13.76
N HIS A 132 -7.29 -0.65 -14.00
CA HIS A 132 -6.15 -0.03 -14.63
C HIS A 132 -4.87 -0.20 -13.79
N ARG A 133 -3.74 -0.34 -14.49
CA ARG A 133 -2.43 -0.38 -13.81
C ARG A 133 -2.11 1.00 -13.23
N GLU A 134 -1.64 1.01 -12.02
CA GLU A 134 -1.09 2.19 -11.35
C GLU A 134 0.24 2.57 -11.99
N LYS A 135 0.30 3.71 -12.66
CA LYS A 135 1.48 4.20 -13.37
C LYS A 135 1.52 5.72 -13.45
N GLY A 136 2.69 6.28 -13.77
CA GLY A 136 2.87 7.71 -13.97
C GLY A 136 3.14 8.50 -12.69
N TYR A 137 3.28 7.84 -11.56
CA TYR A 137 3.65 8.45 -10.30
C TYR A 137 4.43 7.47 -9.41
N VAL A 138 5.10 7.98 -8.38
CA VAL A 138 5.62 7.22 -7.25
C VAL A 138 5.31 7.93 -5.94
N TYR A 139 5.02 7.13 -4.91
CA TYR A 139 4.78 7.59 -3.55
C TYR A 139 5.74 6.88 -2.61
N PHE A 140 6.60 7.64 -1.97
CA PHE A 140 7.48 7.19 -0.90
C PHE A 140 7.12 7.91 0.40
N GLN A 141 7.37 7.24 1.52
CA GLN A 141 7.16 7.78 2.86
C GLN A 141 8.35 7.38 3.74
N ASP A 142 8.67 8.19 4.73
CA ASP A 142 9.69 7.83 5.70
C ASP A 142 9.30 6.57 6.47
N PHE A 143 10.31 5.76 6.75
CA PHE A 143 10.11 4.56 7.56
C PHE A 143 10.32 4.91 9.02
N ILE A 144 9.36 4.59 9.88
CA ILE A 144 9.48 4.70 11.34
C ILE A 144 9.94 3.35 11.86
N PRO A 145 11.20 3.25 12.33
CA PRO A 145 11.74 2.00 12.85
C PRO A 145 11.16 1.67 14.25
N ASN A 146 11.31 0.41 14.66
CA ASN A 146 11.01 -0.07 16.01
C ASN A 146 9.54 0.09 16.45
N ASN A 147 8.62 0.17 15.49
CA ASN A 147 7.21 0.24 15.79
C ASN A 147 6.69 -1.14 16.19
N THR A 148 6.22 -1.29 17.42
CA THR A 148 5.65 -2.55 17.93
C THR A 148 4.14 -2.60 17.85
N PHE A 149 3.48 -1.46 17.70
CA PHE A 149 2.03 -1.32 17.53
C PHE A 149 1.69 -0.03 16.80
N ASP A 150 0.48 0.04 16.29
CA ASP A 150 -0.17 1.27 15.87
C ASP A 150 -1.49 1.48 16.61
N ILE A 151 -1.95 2.73 16.62
CA ILE A 151 -3.27 3.08 17.18
C ILE A 151 -4.16 3.48 15.99
N ARG A 152 -5.30 2.82 15.89
CA ARG A 152 -6.37 3.21 14.96
C ARG A 152 -7.45 3.94 15.74
N ILE A 153 -7.72 5.16 15.35
CA ILE A 153 -8.87 5.91 15.86
C ILE A 153 -9.98 5.81 14.81
N CYS A 154 -11.15 5.35 15.24
CA CYS A 154 -12.35 5.28 14.42
C CYS A 154 -13.34 6.32 14.95
N VAL A 155 -13.84 7.17 14.06
CA VAL A 155 -14.82 8.20 14.37
C VAL A 155 -16.10 7.88 13.62
N VAL A 156 -17.21 7.81 14.33
CA VAL A 156 -18.54 7.60 13.76
C VAL A 156 -19.47 8.64 14.40
N ASP A 157 -19.88 9.59 13.60
CA ASP A 157 -20.66 10.75 14.01
C ASP A 157 -19.95 11.53 15.14
N ASP A 158 -20.52 11.65 16.30
CA ASP A 158 -19.98 12.31 17.50
C ASP A 158 -19.14 11.40 18.41
N LYS A 159 -18.99 10.13 18.04
CA LYS A 159 -18.28 9.11 18.84
C LYS A 159 -16.95 8.73 18.24
N ALA A 160 -15.94 8.60 19.09
CA ALA A 160 -14.62 8.12 18.72
C ALA A 160 -14.21 6.95 19.61
N PHE A 161 -13.58 5.94 19.02
CA PHE A 161 -12.95 4.86 19.77
C PHE A 161 -11.57 4.53 19.17
N ALA A 162 -10.68 4.07 20.02
CA ALA A 162 -9.31 3.72 19.62
C ALA A 162 -9.07 2.23 19.76
N LEU A 163 -8.34 1.66 18.80
CA LEU A 163 -7.88 0.28 18.81
C LEU A 163 -6.36 0.26 18.74
N LYS A 164 -5.72 -0.47 19.65
CA LYS A 164 -4.29 -0.78 19.58
C LYS A 164 -4.11 -2.04 18.74
N ARG A 165 -3.34 -1.95 17.66
CA ARG A 165 -3.01 -3.10 16.81
C ARG A 165 -1.54 -3.44 16.96
N MET A 166 -1.25 -4.68 17.30
CA MET A 166 0.13 -5.14 17.44
C MET A 166 0.74 -5.39 16.05
N CYS A 167 2.01 -5.07 15.88
CA CYS A 167 2.74 -5.42 14.66
C CYS A 167 2.99 -6.93 14.62
N ARG A 168 2.94 -7.52 13.43
CA ARG A 168 3.34 -8.92 13.24
C ARG A 168 4.83 -9.08 13.47
N VAL A 169 5.20 -10.18 14.08
CA VAL A 169 6.62 -10.54 14.24
C VAL A 169 7.28 -10.64 12.86
N ASN A 170 8.44 -9.99 12.70
CA ASN A 170 9.20 -9.94 11.43
C ASN A 170 8.48 -9.29 10.25
N ASP A 171 7.46 -8.46 10.49
CA ASP A 171 6.84 -7.65 9.44
C ASP A 171 7.06 -6.15 9.75
N PHE A 172 7.62 -5.42 8.77
CA PHE A 172 7.83 -3.98 8.91
C PHE A 172 6.52 -3.16 8.86
N ARG A 173 5.41 -3.80 8.45
CA ARG A 173 4.10 -3.18 8.32
C ARG A 173 3.39 -3.23 9.67
N ALA A 174 3.01 -2.06 10.19
CA ALA A 174 2.29 -1.96 11.46
C ALA A 174 0.85 -2.50 11.36
N SER A 175 0.25 -2.47 10.16
CA SER A 175 -1.15 -2.86 9.96
C SER A 175 -1.30 -4.33 9.60
N GLY A 176 -2.13 -5.05 10.33
CA GLY A 176 -2.58 -6.39 9.97
C GLY A 176 -2.07 -7.49 10.89
N GLY A 177 -1.83 -7.16 12.16
CA GLY A 177 -1.75 -8.14 13.24
C GLY A 177 -3.12 -8.72 13.54
#